data_dc7c12f370a09d553ffaeaab8c2d3d95
#
_entry.id   dc7c12f370a09d553ffaeaab8c2d3d95
#
_cell.length_a   1.000
_cell.length_b   1.000
_cell.length_c   1.000
_cell.angle_alpha   90.00
_cell.angle_beta   90.00
_cell.angle_gamma   90.00
#
_symmetry.space_group_name_H-M   'P 1'
#
loop_
_entity.id
_entity.type
_entity.pdbx_description
1 polymer ?
#
loop_
_entity_poly.entity_id
_entity_poly.type
_entity_poly.pdbx_seq_one_letter_code
_entity_poly.pdbx_strand_id
1 'polypeptide(L)'
;MKNKFICFVLMSSLLFPWGKTGHRTTGEVAEHFLTEKTKIEIQKILHDPSLAIASTWSDEMRSNPDFRKYNPWHYANMPLSITYANSKKSSKGDIVQAIKLSKSKLKDNNVSFEEKAFYLKYLVHLIGDIHQPLHVGRGEDRGGNDIKVKWFGDDSNLHRVWDTNMIDNYQMSYTELSSHLLRSYSSENIELLSENEWIDESQNKVKIIYSNVKNGDYLGYDYIYENFDIVKIQLFTAGYRLAGTLNEIFDE
;
A
#
# COMPACT_ATOMS: atom_id res chain seq x y z
N MET A 1 13.63 3.17 51.18
CA MET A 1 12.87 3.80 50.09
C MET A 1 13.30 3.09 48.79
N LYS A 2 12.42 2.26 48.21
CA LYS A 2 12.69 1.52 46.96
C LYS A 2 12.15 2.36 45.81
N ASN A 3 13.04 2.96 45.05
CA ASN A 3 12.70 3.66 43.79
C ASN A 3 12.22 2.63 42.77
N LYS A 4 10.93 2.64 42.45
CA LYS A 4 10.38 1.92 41.30
C LYS A 4 10.65 2.76 40.05
N PHE A 5 11.64 2.36 39.26
CA PHE A 5 11.77 2.86 37.89
C PHE A 5 10.60 2.31 37.06
N ILE A 6 9.64 3.17 36.73
CA ILE A 6 8.62 2.86 35.72
C ILE A 6 9.24 3.14 34.37
N CYS A 7 9.63 2.07 33.68
CA CYS A 7 10.07 2.15 32.30
C CYS A 7 8.83 2.41 31.43
N PHE A 8 8.59 3.66 31.00
CA PHE A 8 7.61 3.99 29.99
C PHE A 8 8.15 3.48 28.65
N VAL A 9 7.75 2.29 28.24
CA VAL A 9 7.92 1.85 26.86
C VAL A 9 6.98 2.67 26.01
N LEU A 10 7.50 3.74 25.39
CA LEU A 10 6.84 4.41 24.28
C LEU A 10 6.74 3.39 23.13
N MET A 11 5.63 2.65 23.08
CA MET A 11 5.25 1.94 21.86
C MET A 11 4.95 3.02 20.81
N SER A 12 5.99 3.39 20.05
CA SER A 12 5.77 4.08 18.78
C SER A 12 4.89 3.15 17.94
N SER A 13 3.64 3.54 17.73
CA SER A 13 2.77 2.88 16.76
C SER A 13 3.43 3.06 15.39
N LEU A 14 4.17 2.05 14.98
CA LEU A 14 4.72 1.96 13.63
C LEU A 14 3.51 1.95 12.69
N LEU A 15 3.46 2.94 11.83
CA LEU A 15 2.54 2.98 10.69
C LEU A 15 3.01 1.87 9.75
N PHE A 16 2.27 0.80 9.63
CA PHE A 16 2.48 -0.21 8.60
C PHE A 16 1.51 0.09 7.47
N PRO A 17 1.99 0.18 6.21
CA PRO A 17 1.14 0.13 5.01
C PRO A 17 0.40 -1.22 4.93
N TRP A 18 -0.23 -1.57 3.81
CA TRP A 18 -0.74 -2.93 3.68
C TRP A 18 0.16 -3.90 4.44
N GLY A 19 -0.37 -4.69 5.35
CA GLY A 19 0.43 -5.70 6.05
C GLY A 19 1.19 -6.56 5.04
N LYS A 20 2.26 -7.24 5.47
CA LYS A 20 3.12 -8.03 4.58
C LYS A 20 2.34 -8.96 3.65
N THR A 21 1.24 -9.54 4.12
CA THR A 21 0.36 -10.41 3.32
C THR A 21 -0.28 -9.64 2.17
N GLY A 22 -0.80 -8.43 2.42
CA GLY A 22 -1.42 -7.59 1.38
C GLY A 22 -0.44 -7.17 0.31
N HIS A 23 0.74 -6.64 0.68
CA HIS A 23 1.77 -6.27 -0.27
C HIS A 23 2.25 -7.45 -1.12
N ARG A 24 2.52 -8.60 -0.49
CA ARG A 24 2.91 -9.81 -1.22
C ARG A 24 1.83 -10.30 -2.16
N THR A 25 0.56 -10.23 -1.76
CA THR A 25 -0.57 -10.55 -2.62
C THR A 25 -0.60 -9.65 -3.86
N THR A 26 -0.41 -8.33 -3.70
CA THR A 26 -0.33 -7.39 -4.81
C THR A 26 0.82 -7.73 -5.76
N GLY A 27 2.02 -7.99 -5.23
CA GLY A 27 3.18 -8.40 -6.03
C GLY A 27 2.95 -9.69 -6.80
N GLU A 28 2.40 -10.72 -6.16
CA GLU A 28 2.08 -12.02 -6.75
C GLU A 28 1.02 -11.91 -7.86
N VAL A 29 -0.03 -11.11 -7.63
CA VAL A 29 -1.04 -10.82 -8.66
C VAL A 29 -0.39 -10.11 -9.87
N ALA A 30 0.52 -9.16 -9.61
CA ALA A 30 1.21 -8.47 -10.70
C ALA A 30 2.06 -9.41 -11.56
N GLU A 31 2.80 -10.34 -10.95
CA GLU A 31 3.64 -11.32 -11.67
C GLU A 31 2.84 -12.11 -12.72
N HIS A 32 1.55 -12.37 -12.45
CA HIS A 32 0.67 -13.08 -13.38
C HIS A 32 0.44 -12.32 -14.70
N PHE A 33 0.44 -10.98 -14.67
CA PHE A 33 0.12 -10.12 -15.81
C PHE A 33 1.36 -9.51 -16.49
N LEU A 34 2.58 -9.83 -16.02
CA LEU A 34 3.81 -9.36 -16.66
C LEU A 34 4.05 -10.04 -18.00
N THR A 35 4.52 -9.25 -18.99
CA THR A 35 5.06 -9.81 -20.24
C THR A 35 6.38 -10.52 -19.98
N GLU A 36 6.77 -11.44 -20.87
CA GLU A 36 8.05 -12.14 -20.74
C GLU A 36 9.24 -11.17 -20.83
N LYS A 37 9.15 -10.12 -21.68
CA LYS A 37 10.19 -9.09 -21.77
C LYS A 37 10.34 -8.34 -20.44
N THR A 38 9.23 -7.94 -19.82
CA THR A 38 9.24 -7.27 -18.52
C THR A 38 9.82 -8.16 -17.41
N LYS A 39 9.51 -9.44 -17.38
CA LYS A 39 10.11 -10.40 -16.42
C LYS A 39 11.63 -10.47 -16.56
N ILE A 40 12.13 -10.53 -17.81
CA ILE A 40 13.57 -10.57 -18.09
C ILE A 40 14.25 -9.28 -17.60
N GLU A 41 13.65 -8.10 -17.84
CA GLU A 41 14.23 -6.83 -17.40
C GLU A 41 14.23 -6.69 -15.87
N ILE A 42 13.16 -7.10 -15.20
CA ILE A 42 13.10 -7.15 -13.73
C ILE A 42 14.20 -8.07 -13.18
N GLN A 43 14.42 -9.24 -13.77
CA GLN A 43 15.46 -10.17 -13.35
C GLN A 43 16.88 -9.61 -13.49
N LYS A 44 17.12 -8.71 -14.45
CA LYS A 44 18.41 -8.00 -14.56
C LYS A 44 18.63 -6.97 -13.45
N ILE A 45 17.54 -6.40 -12.93
CA ILE A 45 17.57 -5.32 -11.91
C ILE A 45 17.55 -5.89 -10.51
N LEU A 46 16.71 -6.89 -10.24
CA LEU A 46 16.55 -7.49 -8.92
C LEU A 46 17.31 -8.81 -8.85
N HIS A 47 18.09 -8.99 -7.78
CA HIS A 47 18.77 -10.25 -7.51
C HIS A 47 17.78 -11.41 -7.26
N ASP A 48 16.70 -11.13 -6.53
CA ASP A 48 15.50 -11.96 -6.42
C ASP A 48 14.38 -11.27 -7.22
N PRO A 49 13.93 -11.84 -8.35
CA PRO A 49 12.95 -11.18 -9.23
C PRO A 49 11.51 -11.22 -8.70
N SER A 50 11.26 -11.84 -7.54
CA SER A 50 9.91 -11.90 -6.99
C SER A 50 9.41 -10.52 -6.57
N LEU A 51 8.32 -10.07 -7.22
CA LEU A 51 7.63 -8.83 -6.84
C LEU A 51 6.94 -8.97 -5.47
N ALA A 52 6.50 -10.18 -5.11
CA ALA A 52 5.95 -10.44 -3.79
C ALA A 52 7.00 -10.18 -2.68
N ILE A 53 8.26 -10.56 -2.90
CA ILE A 53 9.35 -10.28 -1.95
C ILE A 53 9.74 -8.79 -2.01
N ALA A 54 9.88 -8.23 -3.21
CA ALA A 54 10.24 -6.83 -3.39
C ALA A 54 9.23 -5.87 -2.74
N SER A 55 7.93 -6.24 -2.72
CA SER A 55 6.84 -5.40 -2.22
C SER A 55 6.94 -5.05 -0.72
N THR A 56 7.64 -5.82 0.09
CA THR A 56 7.78 -5.56 1.54
C THR A 56 9.07 -4.86 1.91
N TRP A 57 9.99 -4.72 0.96
CA TRP A 57 11.34 -4.22 1.24
C TRP A 57 11.37 -2.81 1.83
N SER A 58 10.56 -1.86 1.33
CA SER A 58 10.57 -0.47 1.83
C SER A 58 10.16 -0.38 3.31
N ASP A 59 9.22 -1.21 3.73
CA ASP A 59 8.82 -1.31 5.14
C ASP A 59 9.91 -1.90 6.03
N GLU A 60 10.62 -2.90 5.54
CA GLU A 60 11.75 -3.49 6.26
C GLU A 60 12.86 -2.46 6.47
N MET A 61 13.04 -1.54 5.50
CA MET A 61 14.01 -0.44 5.60
C MET A 61 13.60 0.68 6.56
N ARG A 62 12.33 0.80 6.97
CA ARG A 62 11.85 1.89 7.87
C ARG A 62 12.59 1.95 9.21
N SER A 63 13.13 0.84 9.68
CA SER A 63 13.94 0.80 10.90
C SER A 63 15.33 1.42 10.71
N ASN A 64 15.81 1.56 9.48
CA ASN A 64 17.07 2.21 9.18
C ASN A 64 16.88 3.76 9.16
N PRO A 65 17.67 4.51 10.00
CA PRO A 65 17.53 5.97 10.06
C PRO A 65 17.70 6.69 8.71
N ASP A 66 18.53 6.17 7.81
CA ASP A 66 18.81 6.76 6.49
C ASP A 66 17.58 6.74 5.57
N PHE A 67 16.64 5.81 5.82
CA PHE A 67 15.42 5.65 5.05
C PHE A 67 14.23 6.46 5.59
N ARG A 68 14.33 7.06 6.78
CA ARG A 68 13.25 7.87 7.38
C ARG A 68 12.80 9.05 6.50
N LYS A 69 13.68 9.57 5.66
CA LYS A 69 13.36 10.64 4.70
C LYS A 69 12.32 10.23 3.65
N TYR A 70 12.14 8.93 3.41
CA TYR A 70 11.17 8.37 2.48
C TYR A 70 9.81 8.03 3.13
N ASN A 71 9.67 8.14 4.46
CA ASN A 71 8.39 7.86 5.13
C ASN A 71 7.20 8.64 4.54
N PRO A 72 7.32 9.92 4.10
CA PRO A 72 6.22 10.63 3.47
C PRO A 72 5.77 10.06 2.12
N TRP A 73 6.59 9.22 1.47
CA TRP A 73 6.28 8.63 0.17
C TRP A 73 5.15 7.58 0.23
N HIS A 74 4.84 7.04 1.40
CA HIS A 74 3.86 5.97 1.58
C HIS A 74 2.40 6.44 1.59
N TYR A 75 2.13 7.76 1.61
CA TYR A 75 0.77 8.29 1.74
C TYR A 75 0.62 9.68 1.12
N ALA A 76 -0.64 10.08 0.91
CA ALA A 76 -0.99 11.48 0.61
C ALA A 76 -2.27 11.84 1.36
N ASN A 77 -2.12 12.30 2.60
CA ASN A 77 -3.25 12.76 3.40
C ASN A 77 -3.74 14.11 2.92
N MET A 78 -5.04 14.22 2.64
CA MET A 78 -5.67 15.45 2.14
C MET A 78 -7.13 15.54 2.59
N PRO A 79 -7.74 16.76 2.55
CA PRO A 79 -9.17 16.90 2.81
C PRO A 79 -10.00 16.06 1.84
N LEU A 80 -11.03 15.37 2.34
CA LEU A 80 -11.89 14.49 1.53
C LEU A 80 -12.77 15.25 0.51
N SER A 81 -12.82 16.58 0.62
CA SER A 81 -13.62 17.44 -0.25
C SER A 81 -12.92 17.90 -1.54
N ILE A 82 -11.63 17.59 -1.69
CA ILE A 82 -10.82 18.02 -2.83
C ILE A 82 -10.14 16.84 -3.51
N THR A 83 -9.89 16.95 -4.81
CA THR A 83 -9.09 15.98 -5.57
C THR A 83 -7.61 16.16 -5.30
N TYR A 84 -6.81 15.13 -5.60
CA TYR A 84 -5.36 15.24 -5.47
C TYR A 84 -4.80 16.40 -6.31
N ALA A 85 -5.30 16.61 -7.54
CA ALA A 85 -4.86 17.72 -8.40
C ALA A 85 -4.95 19.10 -7.72
N ASN A 86 -6.01 19.32 -6.94
CA ASN A 86 -6.30 20.57 -6.23
C ASN A 86 -5.73 20.63 -4.80
N SER A 87 -5.13 19.55 -4.31
CA SER A 87 -4.55 19.49 -2.97
C SER A 87 -3.17 20.16 -2.90
N LYS A 88 -2.80 20.62 -1.69
CA LYS A 88 -1.43 21.06 -1.42
C LYS A 88 -0.49 19.85 -1.38
N LYS A 89 0.52 19.86 -2.24
CA LYS A 89 1.54 18.80 -2.29
C LYS A 89 2.53 18.91 -1.15
N SER A 90 2.99 17.79 -0.65
CA SER A 90 4.05 17.75 0.35
C SER A 90 5.40 18.18 -0.26
N SER A 91 6.11 19.08 0.39
CA SER A 91 7.48 19.46 -0.01
C SER A 91 8.51 18.35 0.25
N LYS A 92 8.15 17.36 1.05
CA LYS A 92 8.98 16.16 1.31
C LYS A 92 8.67 14.99 0.36
N GLY A 93 7.80 15.21 -0.60
CA GLY A 93 7.21 14.18 -1.44
C GLY A 93 5.95 13.57 -0.81
N ASP A 94 5.19 12.88 -1.64
CA ASP A 94 4.05 12.05 -1.28
C ASP A 94 3.99 10.84 -2.23
N ILE A 95 3.03 9.97 -2.03
CA ILE A 95 2.94 8.71 -2.76
C ILE A 95 2.86 8.89 -4.29
N VAL A 96 2.10 9.87 -4.78
CA VAL A 96 1.97 10.13 -6.23
C VAL A 96 3.28 10.65 -6.81
N GLN A 97 3.94 11.58 -6.11
CA GLN A 97 5.23 12.12 -6.52
C GLN A 97 6.31 11.03 -6.54
N ALA A 98 6.31 10.15 -5.55
CA ALA A 98 7.26 9.05 -5.44
C ALA A 98 7.05 7.99 -6.52
N ILE A 99 5.81 7.64 -6.87
CA ILE A 99 5.50 6.73 -7.98
C ILE A 99 6.01 7.34 -9.31
N LYS A 100 5.69 8.61 -9.59
CA LYS A 100 6.14 9.30 -10.80
C LYS A 100 7.66 9.39 -10.89
N LEU A 101 8.34 9.69 -9.78
CA LEU A 101 9.80 9.70 -9.71
C LEU A 101 10.37 8.30 -10.00
N SER A 102 9.81 7.26 -9.39
CA SER A 102 10.28 5.88 -9.59
C SER A 102 10.13 5.43 -11.04
N LYS A 103 8.98 5.72 -11.68
CA LYS A 103 8.77 5.47 -13.12
C LYS A 103 9.83 6.19 -13.98
N SER A 104 10.07 7.47 -13.72
CA SER A 104 11.07 8.26 -14.45
C SER A 104 12.49 7.68 -14.32
N LYS A 105 12.87 7.28 -13.10
CA LYS A 105 14.19 6.69 -12.84
C LYS A 105 14.38 5.32 -13.48
N LEU A 106 13.34 4.53 -13.54
CA LEU A 106 13.40 3.22 -14.21
C LEU A 106 13.52 3.34 -15.74
N LYS A 107 12.91 4.34 -16.34
CA LYS A 107 13.02 4.65 -17.78
C LYS A 107 14.36 5.31 -18.18
N ASP A 108 15.11 5.88 -17.22
CA ASP A 108 16.37 6.58 -17.50
C ASP A 108 17.53 5.57 -17.66
N ASN A 109 18.13 5.54 -18.85
CA ASN A 109 19.26 4.66 -19.17
C ASN A 109 20.58 5.05 -18.47
N ASN A 110 20.67 6.27 -17.92
CA ASN A 110 21.85 6.74 -17.19
C ASN A 110 21.83 6.34 -15.70
N VAL A 111 20.72 5.80 -15.20
CA VAL A 111 20.58 5.35 -13.84
C VAL A 111 21.22 3.96 -13.67
N SER A 112 22.02 3.77 -12.62
CA SER A 112 22.67 2.49 -12.33
C SER A 112 21.66 1.39 -12.00
N PHE A 113 22.05 0.12 -12.18
CA PHE A 113 21.20 -1.01 -11.79
C PHE A 113 20.85 -1.02 -10.29
N GLU A 114 21.79 -0.61 -9.45
CA GLU A 114 21.56 -0.49 -8.00
C GLU A 114 20.48 0.55 -7.67
N GLU A 115 20.56 1.72 -8.31
CA GLU A 115 19.56 2.78 -8.17
C GLU A 115 18.21 2.35 -8.78
N LYS A 116 18.22 1.65 -9.93
CA LYS A 116 17.01 1.06 -10.51
C LYS A 116 16.38 0.04 -9.57
N ALA A 117 17.17 -0.82 -8.92
CA ALA A 117 16.65 -1.77 -7.94
C ALA A 117 15.98 -1.07 -6.73
N PHE A 118 16.54 0.04 -6.27
CA PHE A 118 15.93 0.86 -5.23
C PHE A 118 14.55 1.40 -5.68
N TYR A 119 14.47 2.05 -6.85
CA TYR A 119 13.22 2.62 -7.34
C TYR A 119 12.19 1.57 -7.74
N LEU A 120 12.61 0.41 -8.24
CA LEU A 120 11.71 -0.68 -8.56
C LEU A 120 11.04 -1.24 -7.30
N LYS A 121 11.81 -1.49 -6.23
CA LYS A 121 11.24 -1.94 -4.95
C LYS A 121 10.28 -0.92 -4.36
N TYR A 122 10.62 0.38 -4.42
CA TYR A 122 9.67 1.42 -4.00
C TYR A 122 8.43 1.44 -4.89
N LEU A 123 8.54 1.38 -6.21
CA LEU A 123 7.41 1.40 -7.14
C LEU A 123 6.43 0.26 -6.85
N VAL A 124 6.95 -0.96 -6.68
CA VAL A 124 6.15 -2.16 -6.35
C VAL A 124 5.37 -1.96 -5.06
N HIS A 125 6.02 -1.44 -4.03
CA HIS A 125 5.39 -1.16 -2.74
C HIS A 125 4.34 -0.04 -2.83
N LEU A 126 4.70 1.10 -3.40
CA LEU A 126 3.87 2.31 -3.43
C LEU A 126 2.60 2.14 -4.27
N ILE A 127 2.62 1.31 -5.32
CA ILE A 127 1.40 0.99 -6.06
C ILE A 127 0.45 0.15 -5.18
N GLY A 128 0.95 -0.70 -4.31
CA GLY A 128 0.14 -1.31 -3.25
C GLY A 128 -0.47 -0.27 -2.32
N ASP A 129 0.35 0.62 -1.78
CA ASP A 129 -0.06 1.65 -0.81
C ASP A 129 -1.14 2.60 -1.35
N ILE A 130 -1.01 3.09 -2.59
CA ILE A 130 -1.99 4.04 -3.16
C ILE A 130 -3.38 3.42 -3.34
N HIS A 131 -3.47 2.08 -3.39
CA HIS A 131 -4.72 1.34 -3.46
C HIS A 131 -5.26 0.95 -2.08
N GLN A 132 -4.51 1.16 -0.99
CA GLN A 132 -5.05 1.08 0.37
C GLN A 132 -5.76 2.39 0.71
N PRO A 133 -7.08 2.39 0.88
CA PRO A 133 -7.83 3.64 0.96
C PRO A 133 -7.33 4.61 2.03
N LEU A 134 -6.94 4.14 3.22
CA LEU A 134 -6.53 5.01 4.31
C LEU A 134 -5.13 5.63 4.14
N HIS A 135 -4.33 5.19 3.15
CA HIS A 135 -3.10 5.88 2.74
C HIS A 135 -3.38 7.22 2.03
N VAL A 136 -4.62 7.44 1.61
CA VAL A 136 -5.08 8.72 1.04
C VAL A 136 -6.19 9.34 1.90
N GLY A 137 -6.16 9.06 3.20
CA GLY A 137 -7.11 9.55 4.20
C GLY A 137 -6.91 11.00 4.59
N ARG A 138 -7.51 11.38 5.72
CA ARG A 138 -7.41 12.74 6.25
C ARG A 138 -6.10 12.97 7.01
N GLY A 139 -5.62 14.21 6.98
CA GLY A 139 -4.44 14.61 7.76
C GLY A 139 -4.69 14.69 9.26
N GLU A 140 -5.91 15.08 9.65
CA GLU A 140 -6.30 15.31 11.05
C GLU A 140 -6.19 14.06 11.92
N ASP A 141 -6.43 12.88 11.34
CA ASP A 141 -6.38 11.59 12.03
C ASP A 141 -5.29 10.66 11.49
N ARG A 142 -4.38 11.21 10.71
CA ARG A 142 -3.27 10.48 10.10
C ARG A 142 -3.74 9.24 9.31
N GLY A 143 -4.76 9.43 8.44
CA GLY A 143 -5.34 8.35 7.67
C GLY A 143 -6.00 7.27 8.53
N GLY A 144 -6.73 7.67 9.58
CA GLY A 144 -7.44 6.74 10.48
C GLY A 144 -6.59 6.11 11.58
N ASN A 145 -5.31 6.46 11.72
CA ASN A 145 -4.46 5.95 12.81
C ASN A 145 -4.89 6.46 14.18
N ASP A 146 -5.51 7.63 14.23
CA ASP A 146 -6.00 8.22 15.47
C ASP A 146 -7.45 7.84 15.79
N ILE A 147 -8.16 7.15 14.87
CA ILE A 147 -9.47 6.55 15.13
C ILE A 147 -9.26 5.21 15.82
N LYS A 148 -9.39 5.21 17.16
CA LYS A 148 -9.24 4.00 17.97
C LYS A 148 -10.51 3.15 17.87
N VAL A 149 -10.33 1.84 17.72
CA VAL A 149 -11.41 0.85 17.60
C VAL A 149 -11.06 -0.40 18.41
N LYS A 150 -12.07 -1.23 18.68
CA LYS A 150 -11.88 -2.57 19.21
C LYS A 150 -12.01 -3.58 18.08
N TRP A 151 -10.95 -4.32 17.78
CA TRP A 151 -10.94 -5.39 16.79
C TRP A 151 -11.10 -6.74 17.51
N PHE A 152 -12.29 -7.35 17.42
CA PHE A 152 -12.66 -8.54 18.20
C PHE A 152 -12.42 -8.39 19.71
N GLY A 153 -12.51 -7.15 20.22
CA GLY A 153 -12.28 -6.82 21.62
C GLY A 153 -10.88 -6.28 21.95
N ASP A 154 -9.89 -6.53 21.11
CA ASP A 154 -8.53 -6.02 21.27
C ASP A 154 -8.39 -4.57 20.80
N ASP A 155 -7.46 -3.85 21.40
CA ASP A 155 -7.16 -2.47 21.00
C ASP A 155 -6.51 -2.42 19.61
N SER A 156 -7.11 -1.62 18.72
CA SER A 156 -6.61 -1.36 17.38
C SER A 156 -6.90 0.09 16.97
N ASN A 157 -6.65 0.41 15.70
CA ASN A 157 -7.08 1.64 15.05
C ASN A 157 -7.61 1.32 13.65
N LEU A 158 -8.39 2.24 13.09
CA LEU A 158 -9.04 2.02 11.80
C LEU A 158 -8.03 1.73 10.69
N HIS A 159 -6.92 2.45 10.65
CA HIS A 159 -5.85 2.23 9.66
C HIS A 159 -5.33 0.79 9.71
N ARG A 160 -4.96 0.30 10.90
CA ARG A 160 -4.44 -1.06 11.08
C ARG A 160 -5.49 -2.14 10.76
N VAL A 161 -6.76 -1.86 10.98
CA VAL A 161 -7.83 -2.80 10.59
C VAL A 161 -7.82 -3.03 9.09
N TRP A 162 -7.64 -1.98 8.30
CA TRP A 162 -7.57 -2.06 6.83
C TRP A 162 -6.24 -2.60 6.34
N ASP A 163 -5.12 -2.18 6.91
CA ASP A 163 -3.80 -2.64 6.50
C ASP A 163 -3.57 -4.13 6.74
N THR A 164 -4.01 -4.62 7.89
CA THR A 164 -3.52 -5.89 8.42
C THR A 164 -4.64 -6.77 8.97
N ASN A 165 -5.47 -6.23 9.87
CA ASN A 165 -6.31 -7.08 10.69
C ASN A 165 -7.36 -7.85 9.89
N MET A 166 -8.01 -7.24 8.88
CA MET A 166 -8.99 -7.93 8.03
C MET A 166 -8.33 -9.02 7.19
N ILE A 167 -7.14 -8.75 6.62
CA ILE A 167 -6.41 -9.70 5.77
C ILE A 167 -5.93 -10.88 6.60
N ASP A 168 -5.31 -10.62 7.76
CA ASP A 168 -4.80 -11.69 8.62
C ASP A 168 -5.95 -12.54 9.20
N ASN A 169 -7.12 -11.93 9.48
CA ASN A 169 -8.30 -12.67 9.94
C ASN A 169 -8.84 -13.64 8.88
N TYR A 170 -8.60 -13.37 7.60
CA TYR A 170 -9.00 -14.26 6.50
C TYR A 170 -8.18 -15.56 6.44
N GLN A 171 -7.00 -15.58 7.10
CA GLN A 171 -6.15 -16.75 7.31
C GLN A 171 -5.65 -17.44 6.03
N MET A 172 -5.59 -16.72 4.93
CA MET A 172 -4.92 -17.17 3.71
C MET A 172 -3.47 -16.69 3.67
N SER A 173 -2.55 -17.54 3.21
CA SER A 173 -1.24 -17.07 2.78
C SER A 173 -1.38 -16.12 1.59
N TYR A 174 -0.37 -15.31 1.31
CA TYR A 174 -0.42 -14.39 0.17
C TYR A 174 -0.59 -15.13 -1.17
N THR A 175 -0.05 -16.36 -1.30
CA THR A 175 -0.20 -17.19 -2.50
C THR A 175 -1.61 -17.77 -2.65
N GLU A 176 -2.25 -18.15 -1.54
CA GLU A 176 -3.65 -18.59 -1.56
C GLU A 176 -4.59 -17.43 -1.88
N LEU A 177 -4.35 -16.27 -1.27
CA LEU A 177 -5.15 -15.08 -1.51
C LEU A 177 -5.00 -14.58 -2.95
N SER A 178 -3.78 -14.46 -3.49
CA SER A 178 -3.56 -14.07 -4.88
C SER A 178 -4.21 -15.04 -5.87
N SER A 179 -4.05 -16.34 -5.63
CA SER A 179 -4.71 -17.37 -6.44
C SER A 179 -6.24 -17.28 -6.37
N HIS A 180 -6.80 -16.96 -5.20
CA HIS A 180 -8.24 -16.73 -5.05
C HIS A 180 -8.68 -15.49 -5.83
N LEU A 181 -7.95 -14.38 -5.73
CA LEU A 181 -8.25 -13.13 -6.44
C LEU A 181 -8.21 -13.32 -7.95
N LEU A 182 -7.16 -13.97 -8.48
CA LEU A 182 -7.01 -14.26 -9.92
C LEU A 182 -8.14 -15.13 -10.51
N ARG A 183 -8.78 -15.97 -9.69
CA ARG A 183 -9.94 -16.77 -10.12
C ARG A 183 -11.26 -16.00 -9.97
N SER A 184 -11.33 -15.05 -9.04
CA SER A 184 -12.60 -14.38 -8.66
C SER A 184 -12.83 -13.08 -9.43
N TYR A 185 -11.78 -12.44 -9.92
CA TYR A 185 -11.86 -11.14 -10.59
C TYR A 185 -11.31 -11.23 -12.02
N SER A 186 -11.91 -10.44 -12.94
CA SER A 186 -11.43 -10.23 -14.30
C SER A 186 -10.78 -8.86 -14.42
N SER A 187 -9.67 -8.78 -15.16
CA SER A 187 -9.02 -7.51 -15.50
C SER A 187 -9.72 -6.72 -16.59
N GLU A 188 -10.71 -7.31 -17.31
CA GLU A 188 -11.39 -6.69 -18.45
C GLU A 188 -12.10 -5.36 -18.09
N ASN A 189 -12.52 -5.22 -16.84
CA ASN A 189 -13.21 -4.02 -16.36
C ASN A 189 -12.31 -3.09 -15.52
N ILE A 190 -11.01 -3.32 -15.50
CA ILE A 190 -10.03 -2.50 -14.74
C ILE A 190 -9.24 -1.65 -15.71
N GLU A 191 -9.48 -0.34 -15.65
CA GLU A 191 -8.68 0.63 -16.40
C GLU A 191 -7.34 0.88 -15.72
N LEU A 192 -6.28 1.01 -16.52
CA LEU A 192 -4.93 1.26 -15.99
C LEU A 192 -4.80 2.64 -15.35
N LEU A 193 -5.47 3.66 -15.89
CA LEU A 193 -5.56 5.03 -15.36
C LEU A 193 -4.18 5.66 -15.01
N SER A 194 -4.18 6.91 -14.58
CA SER A 194 -3.03 7.61 -14.03
C SER A 194 -2.98 7.55 -12.50
N GLU A 195 -1.81 7.84 -11.93
CA GLU A 195 -1.63 7.89 -10.47
C GLU A 195 -2.56 8.93 -9.80
N ASN A 196 -2.91 10.00 -10.50
CA ASN A 196 -3.87 11.00 -10.00
C ASN A 196 -5.30 10.44 -9.93
N GLU A 197 -5.67 9.58 -10.87
CA GLU A 197 -6.98 8.93 -10.88
C GLU A 197 -7.02 7.79 -9.85
N TRP A 198 -5.95 7.03 -9.68
CA TRP A 198 -5.87 5.98 -8.63
C TRP A 198 -6.10 6.55 -7.24
N ILE A 199 -5.48 7.70 -6.93
CA ILE A 199 -5.64 8.33 -5.62
C ILE A 199 -7.06 8.86 -5.42
N ASP A 200 -7.68 9.43 -6.46
CA ASP A 200 -9.05 9.94 -6.40
C ASP A 200 -10.06 8.77 -6.24
N GLU A 201 -9.84 7.62 -6.90
CA GLU A 201 -10.63 6.40 -6.69
C GLU A 201 -10.50 5.87 -5.26
N SER A 202 -9.29 5.79 -4.72
CA SER A 202 -9.05 5.36 -3.35
C SER A 202 -9.69 6.32 -2.35
N GLN A 203 -9.65 7.64 -2.60
CA GLN A 203 -10.31 8.63 -1.76
C GLN A 203 -11.84 8.48 -1.74
N ASN A 204 -12.46 8.06 -2.83
CA ASN A 204 -13.90 7.80 -2.84
C ASN A 204 -14.27 6.63 -1.91
N LYS A 205 -13.42 5.60 -1.81
CA LYS A 205 -13.60 4.51 -0.85
C LYS A 205 -13.38 4.98 0.59
N VAL A 206 -12.38 5.84 0.81
CA VAL A 206 -12.12 6.46 2.13
C VAL A 206 -13.35 7.18 2.68
N LYS A 207 -14.08 7.93 1.85
CA LYS A 207 -15.31 8.63 2.28
C LYS A 207 -16.35 7.68 2.86
N ILE A 208 -16.53 6.50 2.23
CA ILE A 208 -17.45 5.46 2.71
C ILE A 208 -16.94 4.89 4.04
N ILE A 209 -15.64 4.57 4.12
CA ILE A 209 -15.02 4.02 5.34
C ILE A 209 -15.22 4.96 6.52
N TYR A 210 -14.91 6.23 6.36
CA TYR A 210 -15.07 7.23 7.43
C TYR A 210 -16.54 7.51 7.81
N SER A 211 -17.49 7.30 6.90
CA SER A 211 -18.90 7.48 7.23
C SER A 211 -19.46 6.38 8.14
N ASN A 212 -18.82 5.22 8.15
CA ASN A 212 -19.31 4.00 8.80
C ASN A 212 -18.57 3.66 10.09
N VAL A 213 -17.50 4.38 10.46
CA VAL A 213 -16.72 4.07 11.68
C VAL A 213 -16.46 5.32 12.50
N LYS A 214 -16.66 5.20 13.81
CA LYS A 214 -16.39 6.23 14.82
C LYS A 214 -15.33 5.75 15.81
N ASN A 215 -14.71 6.72 16.46
CA ASN A 215 -13.77 6.42 17.54
C ASN A 215 -14.46 5.66 18.69
N GLY A 216 -13.89 4.51 19.06
CA GLY A 216 -14.44 3.63 20.11
C GLY A 216 -15.30 2.47 19.60
N ASP A 217 -15.61 2.41 18.30
CA ASP A 217 -16.43 1.35 17.73
C ASP A 217 -15.80 -0.05 17.91
N TYR A 218 -16.68 -1.05 18.04
CA TYR A 218 -16.33 -2.46 18.02
C TYR A 218 -16.47 -2.97 16.58
N LEU A 219 -15.37 -3.49 16.02
CA LEU A 219 -15.30 -4.05 14.67
C LEU A 219 -14.99 -5.56 14.77
N GLY A 220 -15.78 -6.37 14.10
CA GLY A 220 -15.70 -7.83 14.11
C GLY A 220 -16.19 -8.44 12.80
N TYR A 221 -16.88 -9.58 12.90
CA TYR A 221 -17.33 -10.34 11.72
C TYR A 221 -18.24 -9.54 10.80
N ASP A 222 -19.16 -8.74 11.33
CA ASP A 222 -20.08 -7.92 10.53
C ASP A 222 -19.29 -6.90 9.70
N TYR A 223 -18.29 -6.26 10.31
CA TYR A 223 -17.43 -5.30 9.63
C TYR A 223 -16.61 -5.95 8.51
N ILE A 224 -16.10 -7.17 8.73
CA ILE A 224 -15.42 -7.95 7.69
C ILE A 224 -16.37 -8.26 6.55
N TYR A 225 -17.56 -8.77 6.86
CA TYR A 225 -18.58 -9.13 5.87
C TYR A 225 -18.94 -7.96 4.97
N GLU A 226 -19.08 -6.76 5.53
CA GLU A 226 -19.45 -5.55 4.80
C GLU A 226 -18.30 -4.95 3.97
N ASN A 227 -17.03 -5.14 4.38
CA ASN A 227 -15.93 -4.35 3.84
C ASN A 227 -14.83 -5.18 3.15
N PHE A 228 -14.72 -6.48 3.40
CA PHE A 228 -13.59 -7.26 2.91
C PHE A 228 -13.57 -7.40 1.39
N ASP A 229 -14.70 -7.30 0.70
CA ASP A 229 -14.74 -7.28 -0.76
C ASP A 229 -14.04 -6.03 -1.33
N ILE A 230 -14.09 -4.89 -0.63
CA ILE A 230 -13.32 -3.70 -1.01
C ILE A 230 -11.82 -3.99 -0.91
N VAL A 231 -11.37 -4.66 0.15
CA VAL A 231 -9.97 -5.05 0.31
C VAL A 231 -9.52 -5.96 -0.84
N LYS A 232 -10.30 -7.00 -1.13
CA LYS A 232 -9.99 -7.96 -2.21
C LYS A 232 -9.85 -7.28 -3.58
N ILE A 233 -10.84 -6.45 -3.96
CA ILE A 233 -10.79 -5.76 -5.26
C ILE A 233 -9.63 -4.76 -5.33
N GLN A 234 -9.30 -4.07 -4.23
CA GLN A 234 -8.17 -3.15 -4.18
C GLN A 234 -6.82 -3.88 -4.34
N LEU A 235 -6.63 -5.02 -3.71
CA LEU A 235 -5.42 -5.84 -3.87
C LEU A 235 -5.27 -6.35 -5.31
N PHE A 236 -6.36 -6.83 -5.92
CA PHE A 236 -6.35 -7.28 -7.31
C PHE A 236 -6.07 -6.13 -8.28
N THR A 237 -6.76 -4.99 -8.12
CA THR A 237 -6.58 -3.79 -8.95
C THR A 237 -5.15 -3.25 -8.84
N ALA A 238 -4.59 -3.20 -7.62
CA ALA A 238 -3.21 -2.80 -7.39
C ALA A 238 -2.23 -3.69 -8.14
N GLY A 239 -2.39 -5.00 -8.08
CA GLY A 239 -1.53 -5.96 -8.80
C GLY A 239 -1.64 -5.82 -10.32
N TYR A 240 -2.84 -5.69 -10.85
CA TYR A 240 -3.05 -5.48 -12.29
C TYR A 240 -2.43 -4.16 -12.79
N ARG A 241 -2.63 -3.05 -12.05
CA ARG A 241 -2.05 -1.75 -12.39
C ARG A 241 -0.54 -1.70 -12.21
N LEU A 242 0.01 -2.43 -11.24
CA LEU A 242 1.45 -2.61 -11.07
C LEU A 242 2.04 -3.31 -12.31
N ALA A 243 1.44 -4.40 -12.75
CA ALA A 243 1.88 -5.10 -13.96
C ALA A 243 1.80 -4.20 -15.20
N GLY A 244 0.69 -3.49 -15.40
CA GLY A 244 0.54 -2.55 -16.51
C GLY A 244 1.61 -1.45 -16.51
N THR A 245 1.91 -0.91 -15.31
CA THR A 245 2.98 0.09 -15.14
C THR A 245 4.37 -0.47 -15.46
N LEU A 246 4.67 -1.69 -15.02
CA LEU A 246 5.97 -2.32 -15.29
C LEU A 246 6.11 -2.71 -16.76
N ASN A 247 5.03 -3.21 -17.38
CA ASN A 247 5.01 -3.51 -18.82
C ASN A 247 5.21 -2.22 -19.64
N GLU A 248 4.56 -1.09 -19.27
CA GLU A 248 4.82 0.22 -19.89
C GLU A 248 6.29 0.65 -19.79
N ILE A 249 6.96 0.37 -18.67
CA ILE A 249 8.35 0.78 -18.44
C ILE A 249 9.34 -0.09 -19.22
N PHE A 250 9.11 -1.40 -19.30
CA PHE A 250 10.13 -2.37 -19.71
C PHE A 250 9.83 -3.06 -21.04
N ASP A 251 8.60 -3.00 -21.56
CA ASP A 251 8.21 -3.67 -22.80
C ASP A 251 8.08 -2.72 -24.01
N GLU A 252 8.18 -1.41 -23.77
CA GLU A 252 8.26 -0.39 -24.84
C GLU A 252 9.58 -0.41 -25.61
#